data_10840349180e17e524dbb1410acc5db8
#
_entry.id   10840349180e17e524dbb1410acc5db8
#
_cell.length_a   1.000
_cell.length_b   1.000
_cell.length_c   1.000
_cell.angle_alpha   90.00
_cell.angle_beta   90.00
_cell.angle_gamma   90.00
#
_symmetry.space_group_name_H-M   'P 1'
#
loop_
_entity.id
_entity.type
_entity.pdbx_description
1 polymer ?
#
loop_
_entity_poly.entity_id
_entity_poly.type
_entity_poly.pdbx_seq_one_letter_code
_entity_poly.pdbx_strand_id
1 'polypeptide(L)'
;MKKAILLPMLCLIALCGCEKSTELSEITGNPETEIPENGSLTFQLNADKTTCNLLDLTTFSISFNRTVSMWDISNQFDSIVWIVEDKDKNLHSFRIMEQQEKTFLWSHCFYYPGEYKTYLSGYKDKEETFRSETINLQVVTKDFLGWKWNEFPDEPDQKRTGTVNLFNSDFELTYYNHLSDNGVPGWNLYIFNSTGEDEQVFYEKSSDVLYRYITGIYGAPSIDKNSPDLAEAYTADFDYHHDHATPLAIWETDQTRIVQLRIDDSWPIAYIYAEPLSRR
;
A
#
# COMPACT_ATOMS: atom_id res chain seq x y z
N MET A 1 15.16 33.71 -41.10
CA MET A 1 14.20 32.61 -41.23
C MET A 1 14.84 31.38 -40.59
N LYS A 2 14.53 31.10 -39.33
CA LYS A 2 14.98 29.89 -38.63
C LYS A 2 13.74 29.03 -38.39
N LYS A 3 13.68 27.86 -39.03
CA LYS A 3 12.61 26.88 -38.88
C LYS A 3 12.76 26.18 -37.52
N ALA A 4 11.79 26.36 -36.66
CA ALA A 4 11.67 25.57 -35.45
C ALA A 4 11.10 24.18 -35.82
N ILE A 5 11.87 23.14 -35.55
CA ILE A 5 11.43 21.74 -35.67
C ILE A 5 10.75 21.39 -34.35
N LEU A 6 9.43 21.31 -34.38
CA LEU A 6 8.63 20.72 -33.31
C LEU A 6 8.81 19.19 -33.37
N LEU A 7 9.48 18.63 -32.39
CA LEU A 7 9.56 17.19 -32.18
C LEU A 7 8.32 16.80 -31.37
N PRO A 8 7.40 15.94 -31.85
CA PRO A 8 6.34 15.41 -31.03
C PRO A 8 6.93 14.37 -30.10
N MET A 9 6.88 14.67 -28.79
CA MET A 9 7.20 13.74 -27.73
C MET A 9 6.08 12.69 -27.66
N LEU A 10 6.32 11.56 -28.32
CA LEU A 10 5.46 10.40 -28.29
C LEU A 10 5.60 9.76 -26.91
N CYS A 11 4.68 10.06 -25.99
CA CYS A 11 4.54 9.31 -24.74
C CYS A 11 4.13 7.87 -25.09
N LEU A 12 5.11 6.98 -25.15
CA LEU A 12 4.86 5.55 -25.08
C LEU A 12 4.39 5.24 -23.64
N ILE A 13 3.09 5.12 -23.46
CA ILE A 13 2.50 4.48 -22.31
C ILE A 13 2.83 2.99 -22.46
N ALA A 14 3.93 2.57 -21.86
CA ALA A 14 4.21 1.16 -21.66
C ALA A 14 3.24 0.67 -20.60
N LEU A 15 2.13 0.09 -21.03
CA LEU A 15 1.32 -0.82 -20.24
C LEU A 15 2.23 -2.02 -19.91
N CYS A 16 2.97 -1.94 -18.82
CA CYS A 16 3.57 -3.12 -18.20
C CYS A 16 2.45 -3.96 -17.59
N GLY A 17 1.72 -4.65 -18.45
CA GLY A 17 1.05 -5.88 -18.08
C GLY A 17 2.14 -6.89 -17.76
N CYS A 18 2.38 -7.16 -16.49
CA CYS A 18 3.13 -8.32 -16.06
C CYS A 18 2.29 -9.57 -16.34
N GLU A 19 2.21 -9.99 -17.61
CA GLU A 19 1.95 -11.38 -17.95
C GLU A 19 3.23 -12.19 -17.69
N LYS A 20 3.44 -12.57 -16.45
CA LYS A 20 4.12 -13.82 -16.17
C LYS A 20 3.03 -14.88 -16.16
N SER A 21 2.81 -15.50 -17.29
CA SER A 21 2.22 -16.82 -17.38
C SER A 21 3.16 -17.79 -16.64
N THR A 22 2.97 -17.94 -15.35
CA THR A 22 3.46 -19.09 -14.64
C THR A 22 2.58 -20.23 -15.12
N GLU A 23 3.14 -21.11 -15.95
CA GLU A 23 2.53 -22.40 -16.26
C GLU A 23 2.16 -23.03 -14.92
N LEU A 24 0.85 -23.13 -14.67
CA LEU A 24 0.32 -23.96 -13.60
C LEU A 24 0.77 -25.39 -13.96
N SER A 25 1.85 -25.84 -13.30
CA SER A 25 2.18 -27.27 -13.29
C SER A 25 0.93 -27.99 -12.79
N GLU A 26 0.41 -28.88 -13.63
CA GLU A 26 -0.66 -29.81 -13.31
C GLU A 26 -0.39 -30.43 -11.95
N ILE A 27 -1.19 -30.06 -10.95
CA ILE A 27 -1.27 -30.83 -9.70
C ILE A 27 -2.08 -32.08 -10.04
N THR A 28 -1.40 -33.05 -10.66
CA THR A 28 -1.90 -34.40 -10.76
C THR A 28 -1.66 -35.09 -9.43
N GLY A 29 -2.73 -35.42 -8.78
CA GLY A 29 -2.69 -36.42 -7.72
C GLY A 29 -3.45 -36.03 -6.47
N ASN A 30 -4.76 -36.16 -6.54
CA ASN A 30 -5.54 -36.40 -5.33
C ASN A 30 -6.44 -37.61 -5.57
N PRO A 31 -6.47 -38.60 -4.66
CA PRO A 31 -7.38 -39.72 -4.80
C PRO A 31 -8.82 -39.21 -4.77
N GLU A 32 -9.65 -39.67 -5.67
CA GLU A 32 -11.07 -39.51 -5.72
C GLU A 32 -11.70 -39.84 -4.35
N THR A 33 -11.83 -38.86 -3.51
CA THR A 33 -12.80 -38.90 -2.43
C THR A 33 -14.12 -38.51 -3.09
N GLU A 34 -15.04 -39.46 -3.24
CA GLU A 34 -16.40 -39.22 -3.68
C GLU A 34 -17.01 -38.12 -2.78
N ILE A 35 -17.06 -36.91 -3.30
CA ILE A 35 -17.71 -35.77 -2.64
C ILE A 35 -19.20 -35.96 -2.84
N PRO A 36 -20.01 -35.99 -1.77
CA PRO A 36 -21.46 -36.14 -1.91
C PRO A 36 -22.00 -35.01 -2.80
N GLU A 37 -22.70 -35.37 -3.89
CA GLU A 37 -23.21 -34.46 -4.91
C GLU A 37 -24.19 -33.37 -4.42
N ASN A 38 -24.55 -33.36 -3.15
CA ASN A 38 -25.51 -32.45 -2.53
C ASN A 38 -24.99 -31.65 -1.33
N GLY A 39 -23.68 -31.52 -1.18
CA GLY A 39 -23.10 -30.67 -0.11
C GLY A 39 -23.25 -29.18 -0.41
N SER A 40 -23.61 -28.39 0.61
CA SER A 40 -23.55 -26.94 0.56
C SER A 40 -22.16 -26.48 0.06
N LEU A 41 -22.11 -25.51 -0.86
CA LEU A 41 -20.88 -24.93 -1.33
C LEU A 41 -20.25 -24.11 -0.19
N THR A 42 -19.02 -24.42 0.14
CA THR A 42 -18.22 -23.66 1.11
C THR A 42 -16.95 -23.15 0.47
N PHE A 43 -16.39 -22.11 1.03
CA PHE A 43 -15.14 -21.54 0.55
C PHE A 43 -14.22 -21.18 1.71
N GLN A 44 -12.94 -21.03 1.41
CA GLN A 44 -11.92 -20.64 2.36
C GLN A 44 -11.07 -19.51 1.79
N LEU A 45 -10.69 -18.57 2.66
CA LEU A 45 -9.68 -17.57 2.37
C LEU A 45 -8.31 -18.20 2.55
N ASN A 46 -7.40 -17.94 1.61
CA ASN A 46 -5.99 -18.27 1.74
C ASN A 46 -5.18 -16.98 1.59
N ALA A 47 -4.05 -16.90 2.28
CA ALA A 47 -3.07 -15.84 2.14
C ALA A 47 -1.70 -16.47 1.88
N ASP A 48 -0.88 -15.86 1.03
CA ASP A 48 0.48 -16.32 0.73
C ASP A 48 1.41 -16.21 1.95
N LYS A 49 1.09 -15.31 2.88
CA LYS A 49 1.82 -15.08 4.13
C LYS A 49 0.89 -14.55 5.22
N THR A 50 1.19 -14.86 6.48
CA THR A 50 0.48 -14.36 7.65
C THR A 50 1.24 -13.28 8.42
N THR A 51 2.53 -13.08 8.08
CA THR A 51 3.32 -11.94 8.52
C THR A 51 3.81 -11.20 7.28
N CYS A 52 3.46 -9.93 7.16
CA CYS A 52 3.85 -9.08 6.04
C CYS A 52 4.45 -7.77 6.55
N ASN A 53 5.30 -7.16 5.73
CA ASN A 53 5.80 -5.84 6.05
C ASN A 53 4.77 -4.78 5.65
N LEU A 54 4.81 -3.66 6.34
CA LEU A 54 4.03 -2.50 5.97
C LEU A 54 4.32 -2.11 4.51
N LEU A 55 3.26 -1.81 3.76
CA LEU A 55 3.30 -1.48 2.33
C LEU A 55 3.73 -2.60 1.37
N ASP A 56 3.99 -3.82 1.87
CA ASP A 56 4.20 -4.97 1.00
C ASP A 56 2.86 -5.54 0.51
N LEU A 57 2.85 -6.03 -0.73
CA LEU A 57 1.71 -6.77 -1.25
C LEU A 57 1.62 -8.14 -0.59
N THR A 58 0.43 -8.46 -0.13
CA THR A 58 0.03 -9.79 0.32
C THR A 58 -1.02 -10.31 -0.63
N THR A 59 -0.83 -11.53 -1.12
CA THR A 59 -1.73 -12.14 -2.09
C THR A 59 -2.74 -13.03 -1.38
N PHE A 60 -4.00 -12.83 -1.72
CA PHE A 60 -5.12 -13.60 -1.20
C PHE A 60 -5.80 -14.39 -2.32
N SER A 61 -6.35 -15.52 -1.96
CA SER A 61 -7.13 -16.34 -2.89
C SER A 61 -8.31 -17.02 -2.20
N ILE A 62 -9.30 -17.41 -3.01
CA ILE A 62 -10.43 -18.23 -2.58
C ILE A 62 -10.22 -19.66 -3.05
N SER A 63 -10.39 -20.62 -2.18
CA SER A 63 -10.58 -22.02 -2.51
C SER A 63 -11.98 -22.50 -2.13
N PHE A 64 -12.55 -23.36 -2.95
CA PHE A 64 -13.86 -23.94 -2.71
C PHE A 64 -13.70 -25.42 -2.34
N ASN A 65 -14.68 -25.96 -1.60
CA ASN A 65 -14.69 -27.37 -1.18
C ASN A 65 -14.86 -28.37 -2.34
N ARG A 66 -15.18 -27.88 -3.55
CA ARG A 66 -15.30 -28.66 -4.78
C ARG A 66 -15.00 -27.79 -6.00
N THR A 67 -14.80 -28.40 -7.14
CA THR A 67 -14.77 -27.65 -8.41
C THR A 67 -16.12 -26.96 -8.64
N VAL A 68 -16.08 -25.67 -8.93
CA VAL A 68 -17.28 -24.85 -9.05
C VAL A 68 -17.36 -24.14 -10.39
N SER A 69 -18.57 -24.03 -10.90
CA SER A 69 -18.89 -23.10 -11.97
C SER A 69 -19.38 -21.78 -11.36
N MET A 70 -19.40 -20.72 -12.16
CA MET A 70 -20.00 -19.45 -11.72
C MET A 70 -21.49 -19.57 -11.43
N TRP A 71 -22.16 -20.48 -12.10
CA TRP A 71 -23.56 -20.76 -11.85
C TRP A 71 -23.77 -21.39 -10.46
N ASP A 72 -22.92 -22.30 -10.03
CA ASP A 72 -22.94 -22.88 -8.68
C ASP A 72 -22.81 -21.81 -7.61
N ILE A 73 -21.87 -20.88 -7.83
CA ILE A 73 -21.60 -19.80 -6.88
C ILE A 73 -22.79 -18.82 -6.84
N SER A 74 -23.29 -18.37 -7.99
CA SER A 74 -24.38 -17.40 -8.06
C SER A 74 -25.74 -17.96 -7.57
N ASN A 75 -25.91 -19.27 -7.63
CA ASN A 75 -27.09 -19.91 -7.04
C ASN A 75 -27.09 -19.84 -5.52
N GLN A 76 -25.92 -19.93 -4.90
CA GLN A 76 -25.80 -19.97 -3.44
C GLN A 76 -25.50 -18.60 -2.82
N PHE A 77 -24.76 -17.74 -3.52
CA PHE A 77 -24.37 -16.42 -3.04
C PHE A 77 -24.67 -15.34 -4.06
N ASP A 78 -25.22 -14.21 -3.61
CA ASP A 78 -25.37 -13.00 -4.42
C ASP A 78 -24.08 -12.20 -4.43
N SER A 79 -23.29 -12.31 -3.34
CA SER A 79 -21.98 -11.70 -3.25
C SER A 79 -21.08 -12.47 -2.28
N ILE A 80 -19.77 -12.42 -2.54
CA ILE A 80 -18.74 -12.80 -1.58
C ILE A 80 -17.94 -11.54 -1.27
N VAL A 81 -17.81 -11.24 0.01
CA VAL A 81 -17.16 -10.03 0.51
C VAL A 81 -15.93 -10.44 1.32
N TRP A 82 -14.81 -9.85 1.00
CA TRP A 82 -13.62 -9.96 1.82
C TRP A 82 -13.66 -8.90 2.92
N ILE A 83 -13.50 -9.32 4.17
CA ILE A 83 -13.59 -8.48 5.35
C ILE A 83 -12.22 -8.47 6.02
N VAL A 84 -11.76 -7.27 6.37
CA VAL A 84 -10.54 -7.04 7.14
C VAL A 84 -10.91 -6.23 8.38
N GLU A 85 -10.62 -6.78 9.55
CA GLU A 85 -10.77 -6.12 10.85
C GLU A 85 -9.38 -5.72 11.33
N ASP A 86 -9.16 -4.43 11.56
CA ASP A 86 -7.92 -3.91 12.12
C ASP A 86 -7.85 -4.05 13.65
N LYS A 87 -6.73 -3.66 14.25
CA LYS A 87 -6.50 -3.68 15.71
C LYS A 87 -7.53 -2.88 16.52
N ASP A 88 -8.14 -1.86 15.92
CA ASP A 88 -9.12 -0.97 16.56
C ASP A 88 -10.56 -1.44 16.28
N LYS A 89 -10.70 -2.63 15.68
CA LYS A 89 -11.96 -3.26 15.26
C LYS A 89 -12.74 -2.52 14.18
N ASN A 90 -12.06 -1.66 13.43
CA ASN A 90 -12.65 -1.10 12.23
C ASN A 90 -12.74 -2.19 11.16
N LEU A 91 -13.89 -2.26 10.51
CA LEU A 91 -14.15 -3.24 9.45
C LEU A 91 -14.01 -2.56 8.08
N HIS A 92 -13.15 -3.13 7.27
CA HIS A 92 -13.02 -2.78 5.86
C HIS A 92 -13.60 -3.93 5.04
N SER A 93 -14.49 -3.63 4.09
CA SER A 93 -15.14 -4.65 3.27
C SER A 93 -14.88 -4.40 1.79
N PHE A 94 -14.51 -5.46 1.08
CA PHE A 94 -14.23 -5.42 -0.35
C PHE A 94 -15.07 -6.50 -1.04
N ARG A 95 -15.91 -6.10 -2.00
CA ARG A 95 -16.62 -7.08 -2.82
C ARG A 95 -15.65 -7.74 -3.78
N ILE A 96 -15.51 -9.06 -3.67
CA ILE A 96 -14.63 -9.85 -4.52
C ILE A 96 -15.40 -10.47 -5.68
N MET A 97 -16.68 -10.71 -5.48
CA MET A 97 -17.56 -11.27 -6.50
C MET A 97 -18.81 -10.41 -6.58
N GLU A 98 -18.88 -9.59 -7.59
CA GLU A 98 -20.12 -9.11 -8.19
C GLU A 98 -20.40 -9.97 -9.44
N GLN A 99 -21.64 -10.02 -9.87
CA GLN A 99 -22.14 -10.94 -10.91
C GLN A 99 -21.33 -11.00 -12.22
N GLN A 100 -20.33 -10.14 -12.43
CA GLN A 100 -19.53 -10.05 -13.64
C GLN A 100 -18.02 -10.15 -13.45
N GLU A 101 -17.49 -9.98 -12.24
CA GLU A 101 -16.05 -10.03 -11.97
C GLU A 101 -15.66 -11.26 -11.15
N LYS A 102 -14.81 -12.12 -11.75
CA LYS A 102 -14.40 -13.41 -11.18
C LYS A 102 -13.00 -13.32 -10.63
N THR A 103 -12.78 -12.59 -9.56
CA THR A 103 -11.45 -12.51 -8.96
C THR A 103 -11.31 -13.58 -7.88
N PHE A 104 -10.63 -14.67 -8.21
CA PHE A 104 -10.24 -15.70 -7.24
C PHE A 104 -8.89 -15.43 -6.59
N LEU A 105 -8.18 -14.44 -7.09
CA LEU A 105 -6.85 -14.02 -6.64
C LEU A 105 -6.79 -12.50 -6.64
N TRP A 106 -6.36 -11.90 -5.53
CA TRP A 106 -6.11 -10.47 -5.44
C TRP A 106 -4.95 -10.18 -4.51
N SER A 107 -4.38 -8.99 -4.63
CA SER A 107 -3.32 -8.51 -3.76
C SER A 107 -3.76 -7.29 -2.98
N HIS A 108 -3.33 -7.17 -1.74
CA HIS A 108 -3.61 -6.05 -0.88
C HIS A 108 -2.36 -5.59 -0.15
N CYS A 109 -2.31 -4.28 0.12
CA CYS A 109 -1.24 -3.61 0.81
C CYS A 109 -1.79 -3.01 2.11
N PHE A 110 -1.18 -3.34 3.24
CA PHE A 110 -1.58 -2.79 4.54
C PHE A 110 -0.80 -1.52 4.83
N TYR A 111 -1.49 -0.48 5.32
CA TYR A 111 -0.92 0.87 5.51
C TYR A 111 -0.56 1.19 6.96
N TYR A 112 -1.06 0.41 7.91
CA TYR A 112 -0.71 0.55 9.33
C TYR A 112 -0.16 -0.76 9.88
N PRO A 113 0.81 -0.69 10.80
CA PRO A 113 1.30 -1.87 11.48
C PRO A 113 0.26 -2.32 12.53
N GLY A 114 0.26 -3.62 12.79
CA GLY A 114 -0.62 -4.19 13.81
C GLY A 114 -1.16 -5.56 13.45
N GLU A 115 -2.07 -6.02 14.28
CA GLU A 115 -2.79 -7.28 14.08
C GLU A 115 -4.07 -7.03 13.28
N TYR A 116 -4.31 -7.87 12.30
CA TYR A 116 -5.50 -7.87 11.48
C TYR A 116 -6.14 -9.25 11.49
N LYS A 117 -7.47 -9.27 11.46
CA LYS A 117 -8.24 -10.48 11.20
C LYS A 117 -8.91 -10.34 9.86
N THR A 118 -8.86 -11.39 9.07
CA THR A 118 -9.46 -11.35 7.74
C THR A 118 -10.19 -12.65 7.42
N TYR A 119 -11.32 -12.54 6.75
CA TYR A 119 -12.19 -13.66 6.39
C TYR A 119 -13.07 -13.27 5.20
N LEU A 120 -13.71 -14.29 4.63
CA LEU A 120 -14.71 -14.13 3.58
C LEU A 120 -16.11 -14.34 4.15
N SER A 121 -17.07 -13.50 3.75
CA SER A 121 -18.49 -13.68 4.04
C SER A 121 -19.28 -13.82 2.74
N GLY A 122 -20.08 -14.86 2.64
CA GLY A 122 -21.02 -15.09 1.55
C GLY A 122 -22.42 -14.62 1.92
N TYR A 123 -23.03 -13.86 1.06
CA TYR A 123 -24.37 -13.28 1.27
C TYR A 123 -25.37 -13.81 0.25
N LYS A 124 -26.59 -14.09 0.71
CA LYS A 124 -27.76 -14.39 -0.10
C LYS A 124 -28.93 -13.59 0.43
N ASP A 125 -29.67 -12.93 -0.46
CA ASP A 125 -30.82 -12.07 -0.08
C ASP A 125 -30.47 -11.03 1.01
N LYS A 126 -29.22 -10.50 0.97
CA LYS A 126 -28.63 -9.55 1.93
C LYS A 126 -28.30 -10.14 3.31
N GLU A 127 -28.51 -11.43 3.55
CA GLU A 127 -28.15 -12.12 4.78
C GLU A 127 -26.82 -12.84 4.61
N GLU A 128 -25.97 -12.82 5.66
CA GLU A 128 -24.76 -13.61 5.69
C GLU A 128 -25.15 -15.07 5.88
N THR A 129 -24.87 -15.89 4.86
CA THR A 129 -25.23 -17.32 4.87
C THR A 129 -24.05 -18.23 5.10
N PHE A 130 -22.82 -17.72 4.91
CA PHE A 130 -21.60 -18.46 5.14
C PHE A 130 -20.45 -17.52 5.49
N ARG A 131 -19.56 -17.99 6.37
CA ARG A 131 -18.29 -17.31 6.71
C ARG A 131 -17.16 -18.33 6.70
N SER A 132 -16.04 -17.96 6.08
CA SER A 132 -14.82 -18.75 6.11
C SER A 132 -14.16 -18.73 7.48
N GLU A 133 -13.18 -19.57 7.68
CA GLU A 133 -12.26 -19.42 8.81
C GLU A 133 -11.55 -18.06 8.75
N THR A 134 -11.19 -17.55 9.92
CA THR A 134 -10.48 -16.29 10.05
C THR A 134 -8.98 -16.52 9.97
N ILE A 135 -8.31 -15.74 9.15
CA ILE A 135 -6.85 -15.65 9.12
C ILE A 135 -6.42 -14.47 9.99
N ASN A 136 -5.48 -14.70 10.91
CA ASN A 136 -4.83 -13.65 11.66
C ASN A 136 -3.55 -13.23 10.92
N LEU A 137 -3.41 -11.94 10.64
CA LEU A 137 -2.25 -11.37 9.97
C LEU A 137 -1.52 -10.44 10.92
N GLN A 138 -0.19 -10.45 10.86
CA GLN A 138 0.68 -9.52 11.55
C GLN A 138 1.36 -8.61 10.53
N VAL A 139 1.08 -7.31 10.58
CA VAL A 139 1.75 -6.30 9.76
C VAL A 139 2.83 -5.62 10.60
N VAL A 140 4.07 -5.67 10.14
CA VAL A 140 5.23 -5.18 10.88
C VAL A 140 5.91 -4.03 10.14
N THR A 141 6.44 -3.08 10.90
CA THR A 141 7.39 -2.09 10.41
C THR A 141 8.81 -2.65 10.46
N LYS A 142 9.68 -2.06 9.65
CA LYS A 142 11.13 -2.25 9.70
C LYS A 142 11.80 -0.92 10.05
N ASP A 143 12.98 -0.67 9.53
CA ASP A 143 13.74 0.55 9.81
C ASP A 143 13.00 1.81 9.34
N PHE A 144 12.43 1.76 8.12
CA PHE A 144 11.49 2.76 7.62
C PHE A 144 10.33 2.11 6.90
N LEU A 145 9.12 2.26 7.40
CA LEU A 145 7.90 1.59 6.91
C LEU A 145 8.13 0.07 6.77
N GLY A 146 8.11 -0.45 5.55
CA GLY A 146 8.36 -1.86 5.25
C GLY A 146 9.81 -2.20 4.85
N TRP A 147 10.74 -1.25 4.92
CA TRP A 147 12.11 -1.42 4.41
C TRP A 147 13.17 -1.41 5.50
N LYS A 148 14.25 -2.15 5.25
CA LYS A 148 15.48 -2.14 6.04
C LYS A 148 16.58 -1.42 5.26
N TRP A 149 17.41 -0.66 5.98
CA TRP A 149 18.53 0.04 5.37
C TRP A 149 19.60 -0.89 4.79
N ASN A 150 19.79 -2.05 5.39
CA ASN A 150 20.74 -3.05 4.88
C ASN A 150 20.23 -3.87 3.69
N GLU A 151 18.96 -3.70 3.32
CA GLU A 151 18.33 -4.32 2.16
C GLU A 151 17.97 -3.24 1.10
N PHE A 152 18.65 -2.07 1.15
CA PHE A 152 18.40 -0.97 0.23
C PHE A 152 18.76 -1.39 -1.20
N PRO A 153 17.89 -1.14 -2.20
CA PRO A 153 18.17 -1.49 -3.59
C PRO A 153 19.32 -0.69 -4.17
N ASP A 154 20.18 -1.35 -4.94
CA ASP A 154 21.31 -0.69 -5.63
C ASP A 154 20.86 0.24 -6.78
N GLU A 155 19.66 0.00 -7.33
CA GLU A 155 19.09 0.81 -8.41
C GLU A 155 17.87 1.58 -7.93
N PRO A 156 17.63 2.79 -8.50
CA PRO A 156 16.42 3.54 -8.21
C PRO A 156 15.17 2.72 -8.53
N ASP A 157 14.31 2.56 -7.55
CA ASP A 157 13.04 1.84 -7.69
C ASP A 157 11.88 2.74 -7.28
N GLN A 158 10.84 2.75 -8.08
CA GLN A 158 9.60 3.47 -7.82
C GLN A 158 8.47 2.47 -7.67
N LYS A 159 7.76 2.56 -6.55
CA LYS A 159 6.59 1.70 -6.30
C LYS A 159 5.37 2.55 -6.03
N ARG A 160 4.20 2.04 -6.42
CA ARG A 160 2.89 2.62 -6.16
C ARG A 160 2.02 1.61 -5.46
N THR A 161 1.27 2.08 -4.48
CA THR A 161 0.40 1.20 -3.70
C THR A 161 -0.97 0.99 -4.35
N GLY A 162 -1.32 1.77 -5.37
CA GLY A 162 -2.70 1.94 -5.81
C GLY A 162 -3.48 2.86 -4.86
N THR A 163 -4.79 2.91 -5.01
CA THR A 163 -5.65 3.75 -4.18
C THR A 163 -5.71 3.23 -2.76
N VAL A 164 -5.43 4.10 -1.80
CA VAL A 164 -5.48 3.84 -0.37
C VAL A 164 -6.45 4.81 0.30
N ASN A 165 -7.21 4.34 1.28
CA ASN A 165 -8.07 5.20 2.08
C ASN A 165 -7.35 5.56 3.38
N LEU A 166 -6.93 6.80 3.49
CA LEU A 166 -6.34 7.36 4.70
C LEU A 166 -7.24 8.48 5.23
N PHE A 167 -7.67 8.36 6.47
CA PHE A 167 -8.50 9.36 7.16
C PHE A 167 -9.76 9.76 6.38
N ASN A 168 -10.47 8.77 5.83
CA ASN A 168 -11.68 8.93 5.02
C ASN A 168 -11.46 9.67 3.69
N SER A 169 -10.27 9.59 3.13
CA SER A 169 -9.95 10.13 1.82
C SER A 169 -9.09 9.13 1.04
N ASP A 170 -9.34 9.07 -0.26
CA ASP A 170 -8.64 8.19 -1.16
C ASP A 170 -7.40 8.89 -1.73
N PHE A 171 -6.26 8.23 -1.64
CA PHE A 171 -4.96 8.71 -2.12
C PHE A 171 -4.24 7.60 -2.86
N GLU A 172 -3.24 7.97 -3.64
CA GLU A 172 -2.24 7.06 -4.17
C GLU A 172 -0.90 7.37 -3.48
N LEU A 173 -0.33 6.40 -2.77
CA LEU A 173 1.01 6.51 -2.23
C LEU A 173 2.03 6.06 -3.26
N THR A 174 3.03 6.90 -3.48
CA THR A 174 4.18 6.56 -4.31
C THR A 174 5.45 6.78 -3.50
N TYR A 175 6.34 5.82 -3.57
CA TYR A 175 7.63 5.91 -2.91
C TYR A 175 8.75 5.48 -3.84
N TYR A 176 9.90 6.12 -3.69
CA TYR A 176 11.13 5.78 -4.40
C TYR A 176 12.33 5.91 -3.50
N ASN A 177 13.30 5.06 -3.78
CA ASN A 177 14.62 5.14 -3.19
C ASN A 177 15.52 6.03 -4.03
N HIS A 178 16.47 6.65 -3.38
CA HIS A 178 17.58 7.32 -4.03
C HIS A 178 18.83 7.28 -3.12
N LEU A 179 19.96 7.58 -3.71
CA LEU A 179 21.18 7.86 -2.96
C LEU A 179 21.39 9.36 -2.95
N SER A 180 21.75 9.93 -1.80
CA SER A 180 22.20 11.31 -1.71
C SER A 180 23.54 11.49 -2.46
N ASP A 181 23.97 12.73 -2.67
CA ASP A 181 25.29 13.01 -3.27
C ASP A 181 26.45 12.38 -2.51
N ASN A 182 26.29 12.14 -1.21
CA ASN A 182 27.25 11.46 -0.35
C ASN A 182 27.08 9.92 -0.33
N GLY A 183 26.16 9.38 -1.13
CA GLY A 183 25.88 7.95 -1.18
C GLY A 183 25.04 7.42 -0.02
N VAL A 184 24.40 8.29 0.74
CA VAL A 184 23.48 7.88 1.82
C VAL A 184 22.16 7.44 1.20
N PRO A 185 21.67 6.22 1.54
CA PRO A 185 20.40 5.73 1.04
C PRO A 185 19.23 6.52 1.64
N GLY A 186 18.25 6.83 0.83
CA GLY A 186 17.05 7.55 1.25
C GLY A 186 15.78 7.05 0.59
N TRP A 187 14.65 7.24 1.27
CA TRP A 187 13.31 6.98 0.76
C TRP A 187 12.48 8.24 0.74
N ASN A 188 11.83 8.49 -0.38
CA ASN A 188 10.80 9.52 -0.53
C ASN A 188 9.42 8.87 -0.58
N LEU A 189 8.48 9.39 0.20
CA LEU A 189 7.07 8.99 0.17
C LEU A 189 6.22 10.20 -0.23
N TYR A 190 5.47 10.07 -1.30
CA TYR A 190 4.56 11.08 -1.82
C TYR A 190 3.11 10.59 -1.79
N ILE A 191 2.20 11.55 -1.70
CA ILE A 191 0.78 11.33 -1.94
C ILE A 191 0.40 12.03 -3.24
N PHE A 192 -0.29 11.32 -4.12
CA PHE A 192 -0.80 11.87 -5.36
C PHE A 192 -2.32 12.00 -5.35
N ASN A 193 -2.80 13.02 -6.05
CA ASN A 193 -4.22 13.28 -6.24
C ASN A 193 -4.79 12.31 -7.29
N SER A 194 -5.62 11.36 -6.84
CA SER A 194 -6.37 10.47 -7.74
C SER A 194 -7.76 11.02 -8.10
N THR A 195 -8.19 12.12 -7.47
CA THR A 195 -9.58 12.60 -7.52
C THR A 195 -9.79 13.84 -8.39
N GLY A 196 -8.70 14.50 -8.87
CA GLY A 196 -8.79 15.74 -9.67
C GLY A 196 -9.22 16.96 -8.88
N GLU A 197 -9.01 16.98 -7.55
CA GLU A 197 -9.22 18.16 -6.70
C GLU A 197 -8.31 19.33 -7.14
N ASP A 198 -8.67 20.55 -6.75
CA ASP A 198 -7.81 21.71 -6.88
C ASP A 198 -6.45 21.48 -6.23
N GLU A 199 -5.37 21.83 -6.92
CA GLU A 199 -3.99 21.52 -6.50
C GLU A 199 -3.64 22.09 -5.13
N GLN A 200 -4.08 23.31 -4.82
CA GLN A 200 -3.79 23.93 -3.53
C GLN A 200 -4.54 23.22 -2.38
N VAL A 201 -5.80 22.90 -2.59
CA VAL A 201 -6.62 22.17 -1.61
C VAL A 201 -6.05 20.77 -1.38
N PHE A 202 -5.68 20.09 -2.46
CA PHE A 202 -5.06 18.78 -2.36
C PHE A 202 -3.72 18.83 -1.62
N TYR A 203 -2.91 19.83 -1.88
CA TYR A 203 -1.62 20.02 -1.24
C TYR A 203 -1.74 20.19 0.29
N GLU A 204 -2.61 21.07 0.75
CA GLU A 204 -2.83 21.27 2.18
C GLU A 204 -3.32 19.99 2.87
N LYS A 205 -4.25 19.30 2.21
CA LYS A 205 -4.80 18.02 2.67
C LYS A 205 -3.74 16.92 2.70
N SER A 206 -2.93 16.79 1.65
CA SER A 206 -1.88 15.77 1.56
C SER A 206 -0.80 15.97 2.60
N SER A 207 -0.45 17.21 2.91
CA SER A 207 0.52 17.56 3.96
C SER A 207 0.01 17.11 5.34
N ASP A 208 -1.25 17.39 5.68
CA ASP A 208 -1.85 16.95 6.95
C ASP A 208 -1.95 15.41 7.02
N VAL A 209 -2.35 14.79 5.93
CA VAL A 209 -2.45 13.31 5.85
C VAL A 209 -1.09 12.65 6.06
N LEU A 210 -0.03 13.14 5.42
CA LEU A 210 1.32 12.62 5.62
C LEU A 210 1.79 12.78 7.07
N TYR A 211 1.58 13.95 7.66
CA TYR A 211 1.91 14.20 9.05
C TYR A 211 1.21 13.22 9.99
N ARG A 212 -0.10 13.06 9.84
CA ARG A 212 -0.90 12.14 10.65
C ARG A 212 -0.52 10.69 10.43
N TYR A 213 -0.23 10.30 9.18
CA TYR A 213 0.18 8.95 8.82
C TYR A 213 1.49 8.58 9.49
N ILE A 214 2.53 9.39 9.35
CA ILE A 214 3.83 9.14 9.98
C ILE A 214 3.74 9.20 11.51
N THR A 215 2.99 10.17 12.05
CA THR A 215 2.74 10.25 13.50
C THR A 215 2.00 9.00 14.02
N GLY A 216 1.07 8.46 13.26
CA GLY A 216 0.35 7.23 13.63
C GLY A 216 1.24 5.98 13.70
N ILE A 217 2.35 5.97 12.95
CA ILE A 217 3.30 4.85 12.90
C ILE A 217 4.45 5.03 13.91
N TYR A 218 5.02 6.24 14.00
CA TYR A 218 6.25 6.50 14.74
C TYR A 218 6.05 7.33 16.02
N GLY A 219 4.82 7.76 16.30
CA GLY A 219 4.52 8.64 17.43
C GLY A 219 4.70 10.13 17.09
N ALA A 220 4.69 10.98 18.12
CA ALA A 220 4.86 12.41 17.94
C ALA A 220 6.25 12.75 17.36
N PRO A 221 6.38 13.79 16.51
CA PRO A 221 7.67 14.22 16.01
C PRO A 221 8.59 14.67 17.15
N SER A 222 9.88 14.44 16.98
CA SER A 222 10.93 14.97 17.89
C SER A 222 11.05 16.48 17.78
N ILE A 223 10.83 17.03 16.56
CA ILE A 223 10.82 18.47 16.28
C ILE A 223 9.65 18.77 15.37
N ASP A 224 8.76 19.67 15.77
CA ASP A 224 7.60 20.06 14.97
C ASP A 224 7.73 21.45 14.32
N LYS A 225 6.78 21.82 13.49
CA LYS A 225 6.76 23.07 12.72
C LYS A 225 6.82 24.35 13.56
N ASN A 226 6.57 24.28 14.86
CA ASN A 226 6.60 25.43 15.77
C ASN A 226 7.96 25.57 16.47
N SER A 227 8.84 24.59 16.31
CA SER A 227 10.18 24.65 16.90
C SER A 227 11.07 25.63 16.11
N PRO A 228 11.74 26.56 16.78
CA PRO A 228 12.72 27.46 16.15
C PRO A 228 13.93 26.70 15.58
N ASP A 229 14.19 25.50 16.10
CA ASP A 229 15.38 24.69 15.76
C ASP A 229 15.15 23.81 14.52
N LEU A 230 13.93 23.77 13.98
CA LEU A 230 13.55 22.83 12.91
C LEU A 230 14.41 22.98 11.64
N ALA A 231 14.62 24.20 11.18
CA ALA A 231 15.40 24.47 9.97
C ALA A 231 16.90 24.15 10.18
N GLU A 232 17.44 24.48 11.35
CA GLU A 232 18.81 24.17 11.72
C GLU A 232 19.02 22.65 11.82
N ALA A 233 18.11 21.94 12.49
CA ALA A 233 18.16 20.48 12.61
C ALA A 233 18.09 19.80 11.24
N TYR A 234 17.21 20.26 10.35
CA TYR A 234 17.14 19.72 9.00
C TYR A 234 18.46 19.91 8.25
N THR A 235 19.04 21.12 8.29
CA THR A 235 20.30 21.42 7.60
C THR A 235 21.50 20.68 8.20
N ALA A 236 21.51 20.48 9.53
CA ALA A 236 22.65 19.86 10.23
C ALA A 236 22.62 18.33 10.17
N ASP A 237 21.43 17.74 10.13
CA ASP A 237 21.24 16.33 10.45
C ASP A 237 20.93 15.45 9.24
N PHE A 238 20.42 16.01 8.14
CA PHE A 238 20.10 15.26 6.94
C PHE A 238 21.16 15.41 5.85
N ASP A 239 21.45 14.34 5.13
CA ASP A 239 22.35 14.36 3.97
C ASP A 239 21.66 14.83 2.68
N TYR A 240 20.33 14.77 2.65
CA TYR A 240 19.53 15.22 1.53
C TYR A 240 18.98 16.62 1.78
N HIS A 241 19.31 17.55 0.90
CA HIS A 241 18.79 18.92 0.91
C HIS A 241 18.16 19.26 -0.44
N HIS A 242 16.93 19.75 -0.40
CA HIS A 242 16.27 20.27 -1.58
C HIS A 242 16.20 21.79 -1.47
N ASP A 243 16.71 22.50 -2.47
CA ASP A 243 16.94 23.94 -2.46
C ASP A 243 15.70 24.81 -2.13
N HIS A 244 14.50 24.29 -2.38
CA HIS A 244 13.25 25.02 -2.15
C HIS A 244 12.34 24.33 -1.14
N ALA A 245 12.87 23.40 -0.35
CA ALA A 245 12.07 22.69 0.62
C ALA A 245 12.07 23.37 1.98
N THR A 246 10.89 23.45 2.57
CA THR A 246 10.67 23.89 3.96
C THR A 246 10.37 22.68 4.82
N PRO A 247 11.17 22.37 5.86
CA PRO A 247 10.85 21.30 6.80
C PRO A 247 9.61 21.65 7.62
N LEU A 248 8.75 20.66 7.87
CA LEU A 248 7.53 20.79 8.64
C LEU A 248 7.57 20.01 9.95
N ALA A 249 8.24 18.87 9.99
CA ALA A 249 8.41 18.06 11.19
C ALA A 249 9.56 17.05 10.99
N ILE A 250 10.20 16.66 12.08
CA ILE A 250 11.24 15.63 12.10
C ILE A 250 10.86 14.58 13.13
N TRP A 251 11.00 13.30 12.74
CA TRP A 251 10.89 12.13 13.63
C TRP A 251 12.23 11.42 13.64
N GLU A 252 12.61 10.93 14.80
CA GLU A 252 13.77 10.06 14.97
C GLU A 252 13.35 8.75 15.62
N THR A 253 13.87 7.66 15.09
CA THR A 253 13.79 6.33 15.67
C THR A 253 15.19 5.83 15.99
N ASP A 254 15.33 4.62 16.50
CA ASP A 254 16.66 4.02 16.76
C ASP A 254 17.50 3.81 15.49
N GLN A 255 16.87 3.80 14.32
CA GLN A 255 17.51 3.45 13.04
C GLN A 255 17.33 4.50 11.94
N THR A 256 16.37 5.41 12.06
CA THR A 256 15.91 6.24 10.95
C THR A 256 15.64 7.67 11.40
N ARG A 257 16.09 8.63 10.58
CA ARG A 257 15.59 10.01 10.59
C ARG A 257 14.56 10.17 9.51
N ILE A 258 13.50 10.89 9.83
CA ILE A 258 12.37 11.14 8.95
C ILE A 258 12.08 12.64 8.99
N VAL A 259 11.93 13.27 7.85
CA VAL A 259 11.49 14.65 7.75
C VAL A 259 10.30 14.77 6.82
N GLN A 260 9.32 15.54 7.23
CA GLN A 260 8.28 16.03 6.33
C GLN A 260 8.74 17.33 5.71
N LEU A 261 8.73 17.37 4.39
CA LEU A 261 9.14 18.51 3.59
C LEU A 261 7.97 19.08 2.79
N ARG A 262 8.03 20.39 2.56
CA ARG A 262 7.14 21.13 1.71
C ARG A 262 7.96 21.87 0.66
N ILE A 263 7.58 21.73 -0.60
CA ILE A 263 8.12 22.53 -1.69
C ILE A 263 7.06 23.56 -2.08
N ASP A 264 7.38 24.83 -1.95
CA ASP A 264 6.50 25.97 -2.27
C ASP A 264 6.86 26.53 -3.66
N ASP A 265 6.96 25.69 -4.67
CA ASP A 265 7.23 26.11 -6.04
C ASP A 265 5.92 26.16 -6.86
N SER A 266 6.03 26.35 -8.17
CA SER A 266 4.90 26.37 -9.11
C SER A 266 4.02 25.10 -9.04
N TRP A 267 4.53 24.03 -8.47
CA TRP A 267 3.84 22.79 -8.13
C TRP A 267 4.06 22.47 -6.67
N PRO A 268 3.19 22.92 -5.76
CA PRO A 268 3.36 22.66 -4.34
C PRO A 268 3.24 21.17 -4.07
N ILE A 269 4.26 20.61 -3.42
CA ILE A 269 4.32 19.20 -3.05
C ILE A 269 4.70 19.06 -1.58
N ALA A 270 3.96 18.21 -0.86
CA ALA A 270 4.39 17.71 0.44
C ALA A 270 4.82 16.26 0.33
N TYR A 271 5.92 15.92 0.96
CA TYR A 271 6.43 14.56 0.97
C TYR A 271 7.21 14.24 2.24
N ILE A 272 7.41 12.97 2.48
CA ILE A 272 8.27 12.47 3.56
C ILE A 272 9.58 12.03 2.93
N TYR A 273 10.68 12.46 3.53
CA TYR A 273 12.00 11.93 3.28
C TYR A 273 12.49 11.17 4.51
N ALA A 274 13.14 10.04 4.30
CA ALA A 274 13.74 9.25 5.36
C ALA A 274 15.11 8.74 4.95
N GLU A 275 16.04 8.70 5.91
CA GLU A 275 17.39 8.16 5.77
C GLU A 275 17.80 7.40 7.03
N PRO A 276 18.82 6.52 6.94
CA PRO A 276 19.34 5.84 8.13
C PRO A 276 19.94 6.85 9.12
N LEU A 277 19.72 6.60 10.40
CA LEU A 277 20.39 7.34 11.46
C LEU A 277 21.88 7.01 11.39
N SER A 278 22.67 7.84 10.73
CA SER A 278 24.10 7.67 10.72
C SER A 278 24.62 7.81 12.15
N ARG A 279 25.17 6.73 12.68
CA ARG A 279 25.91 6.83 13.97
C ARG A 279 27.10 7.73 13.73
N ARG A 280 26.97 9.00 14.12
CA ARG A 280 28.10 9.92 14.22
C ARG A 280 29.05 9.49 15.33
#